data_774e4270217417e61bf53e279fc9c5cd
#
_entry.id   774e4270217417e61bf53e279fc9c5cd
#
_cell.length_a   1.000
_cell.length_b   1.000
_cell.length_c   1.000
_cell.angle_alpha   90.00
_cell.angle_beta   90.00
_cell.angle_gamma   90.00
#
_symmetry.space_group_name_H-M   'P 1'
#
loop_
_entity.id
_entity.type
_entity.pdbx_description
1 polymer ?
#
loop_
_entity_poly.entity_id
_entity_poly.type
_entity_poly.pdbx_seq_one_letter_code
_entity_poly.pdbx_strand_id
1 'polypeptide(L)'
;MKKILFTAAAVALLAGFAFASPKSKPLSIKKQGIFSSGGTVTEPVPGKYDETTNWLSKTREGNTAHVDHANVLYQIPAKEKASPVVFLHGYGQSRMGWMTTPDGREGWSDIALRNGRAVFLVDQPRRGEAGSTSVMTSGFIDTFADRTNEYLPGDQAWYTHFRIGRVAPGRYDGSQFPEGEEAQNQFFRQMTPNTGAYDEKLFGAALSEVLSDSAKITGRKAVYVTHSQGGRVGWQTDVQNMAALIAVEPGGTPAAGSAEYKKFLEAKIPMVVIFGDYIDNGPSDIHSTAFWKNVRDQALDFAEHYRADGGDAEVWDLQKMGITGNSHFMFQEKNNRQIAGLIENWLKARKL
;
A
#
# COMPACT_ATOMS: atom_id res chain seq x y z
N MET A 1 46.28 37.61 -39.08
CA MET A 1 45.29 36.49 -38.90
C MET A 1 45.35 36.04 -37.44
N LYS A 2 44.42 36.51 -36.62
CA LYS A 2 44.33 36.13 -35.19
C LYS A 2 43.39 34.95 -35.03
N LYS A 3 43.91 33.83 -34.53
CA LYS A 3 43.14 32.66 -34.19
C LYS A 3 42.48 32.93 -32.84
N ILE A 4 41.14 32.91 -32.80
CA ILE A 4 40.35 32.96 -31.59
C ILE A 4 40.10 31.50 -31.17
N LEU A 5 40.67 31.09 -30.02
CA LEU A 5 40.35 29.83 -29.36
C LEU A 5 39.05 30.03 -28.56
N PHE A 6 38.01 29.29 -28.92
CA PHE A 6 36.84 29.13 -28.08
C PHE A 6 37.09 27.97 -27.10
N THR A 7 37.25 28.31 -25.85
CA THR A 7 37.26 27.31 -24.75
C THR A 7 35.82 27.10 -24.32
N ALA A 8 35.23 25.98 -24.69
CA ALA A 8 33.94 25.56 -24.17
C ALA A 8 34.13 25.00 -22.76
N ALA A 9 33.70 25.75 -21.74
CA ALA A 9 33.63 25.27 -20.39
C ALA A 9 32.35 24.43 -20.26
N ALA A 10 32.50 23.12 -20.23
CA ALA A 10 31.41 22.21 -19.84
C ALA A 10 31.20 22.31 -18.34
N VAL A 11 30.17 23.03 -17.92
CA VAL A 11 29.69 23.01 -16.54
C VAL A 11 28.86 21.73 -16.37
N ALA A 12 29.47 20.69 -15.83
CA ALA A 12 28.77 19.52 -15.37
C ALA A 12 28.00 19.89 -14.10
N LEU A 13 26.70 20.14 -14.20
CA LEU A 13 25.79 20.18 -13.06
C LEU A 13 25.67 18.75 -12.52
N LEU A 14 26.54 18.41 -11.57
CA LEU A 14 26.27 17.30 -10.63
C LEU A 14 25.13 17.76 -9.71
N ALA A 15 23.90 17.48 -10.10
CA ALA A 15 22.76 17.50 -9.18
C ALA A 15 22.99 16.39 -8.16
N GLY A 16 23.73 16.72 -7.10
CA GLY A 16 23.90 15.81 -5.96
C GLY A 16 22.55 15.57 -5.32
N PHE A 17 22.16 14.30 -5.21
CA PHE A 17 21.04 13.87 -4.40
C PHE A 17 21.30 14.24 -2.93
N ALA A 18 20.98 15.44 -2.54
CA ALA A 18 21.00 15.85 -1.15
C ALA A 18 19.72 15.36 -0.45
N PHE A 19 19.64 14.06 -0.15
CA PHE A 19 18.70 13.57 0.81
C PHE A 19 19.12 14.03 2.21
N ALA A 20 18.87 15.30 2.52
CA ALA A 20 19.08 15.84 3.85
C ALA A 20 17.94 15.42 4.78
N SER A 21 17.91 14.13 5.10
CA SER A 21 17.17 13.69 6.28
C SER A 21 17.91 14.17 7.53
N PRO A 22 17.22 14.71 8.54
CA PRO A 22 17.86 14.93 9.82
C PRO A 22 18.49 13.60 10.26
N LYS A 23 19.72 13.64 10.81
CA LYS A 23 20.48 12.44 11.24
C LYS A 23 19.65 11.61 12.21
N SER A 24 18.80 10.76 11.68
CA SER A 24 18.06 9.79 12.48
C SER A 24 19.04 8.74 13.00
N LYS A 25 18.88 8.30 14.26
CA LYS A 25 19.70 7.21 14.79
C LYS A 25 19.55 5.99 13.90
N PRO A 26 20.63 5.18 13.68
CA PRO A 26 20.52 3.94 12.93
C PRO A 26 19.38 3.05 13.44
N LEU A 27 18.69 2.39 12.53
CA LEU A 27 17.75 1.31 12.88
C LEU A 27 18.57 0.08 13.26
N SER A 28 18.23 -0.55 14.38
CA SER A 28 18.84 -1.79 14.81
C SER A 28 17.86 -2.94 14.58
N ILE A 29 18.18 -3.78 13.61
CA ILE A 29 17.36 -4.93 13.18
C ILE A 29 17.95 -6.21 13.76
N LYS A 30 17.15 -6.98 14.48
CA LYS A 30 17.50 -8.29 15.06
C LYS A 30 17.42 -9.39 14.01
N LYS A 31 16.41 -9.32 13.12
CA LYS A 31 16.17 -10.33 12.08
C LYS A 31 15.42 -9.69 10.92
N GLN A 32 15.73 -10.12 9.72
CA GLN A 32 14.97 -9.77 8.52
C GLN A 32 14.97 -10.95 7.55
N GLY A 33 14.04 -10.92 6.59
CA GLY A 33 13.95 -11.93 5.55
C GLY A 33 12.81 -11.65 4.58
N ILE A 34 12.67 -12.53 3.60
CA ILE A 34 11.62 -12.51 2.60
C ILE A 34 11.01 -13.91 2.54
N PHE A 35 9.68 -14.00 2.37
CA PHE A 35 8.98 -15.26 2.14
C PHE A 35 7.75 -15.01 1.26
N SER A 36 7.22 -16.08 0.67
CA SER A 36 5.92 -16.05 -0.02
C SER A 36 4.88 -16.78 0.82
N SER A 37 3.64 -16.34 0.77
CA SER A 37 2.55 -16.84 1.61
C SER A 37 1.26 -16.96 0.82
N GLY A 38 0.48 -18.00 1.08
CA GLY A 38 -0.77 -18.29 0.37
C GLY A 38 -0.54 -18.72 -1.08
N GLY A 39 -1.53 -18.45 -1.91
CA GLY A 39 -1.52 -18.85 -3.32
C GLY A 39 -1.90 -20.31 -3.55
N THR A 40 -1.68 -20.77 -4.77
CA THR A 40 -2.02 -22.12 -5.18
C THR A 40 -0.99 -22.68 -6.15
N VAL A 41 -1.01 -24.01 -6.34
CA VAL A 41 -0.31 -24.68 -7.42
C VAL A 41 -1.34 -25.01 -8.49
N THR A 42 -1.06 -24.65 -9.74
CA THR A 42 -1.97 -24.96 -10.84
C THR A 42 -2.06 -26.48 -11.06
N GLU A 43 -3.21 -26.95 -11.57
CA GLU A 43 -3.28 -28.30 -12.09
C GLU A 43 -2.22 -28.50 -13.19
N PRO A 44 -1.64 -29.71 -13.30
CA PRO A 44 -0.71 -30.00 -14.38
C PRO A 44 -1.37 -29.80 -15.75
N VAL A 45 -0.67 -29.16 -16.66
CA VAL A 45 -1.10 -29.12 -18.07
C VAL A 45 -1.18 -30.56 -18.60
N PRO A 46 -2.29 -30.97 -19.26
CA PRO A 46 -2.41 -32.34 -19.77
C PRO A 46 -1.23 -32.75 -20.65
N GLY A 47 -0.72 -33.96 -20.43
CA GLY A 47 0.44 -34.51 -21.11
C GLY A 47 1.56 -34.87 -20.15
N LYS A 48 2.68 -35.27 -20.70
CA LYS A 48 3.87 -35.68 -19.91
C LYS A 48 4.97 -34.65 -20.08
N TYR A 49 5.55 -34.23 -18.96
CA TYR A 49 6.73 -33.39 -18.96
C TYR A 49 7.94 -34.13 -19.61
N ASP A 50 8.58 -33.47 -20.57
CA ASP A 50 9.79 -33.96 -21.24
C ASP A 50 10.97 -33.07 -20.83
N GLU A 51 11.81 -33.57 -19.95
CA GLU A 51 12.97 -32.90 -19.44
C GLU A 51 14.07 -32.65 -20.48
N THR A 52 14.00 -33.29 -21.65
CA THR A 52 15.01 -33.13 -22.68
C THR A 52 14.77 -31.96 -23.60
N THR A 53 13.51 -31.55 -23.75
CA THR A 53 13.10 -30.51 -24.70
C THR A 53 12.37 -29.36 -24.04
N ASN A 54 11.95 -29.46 -22.76
CA ASN A 54 11.06 -28.52 -22.10
C ASN A 54 11.53 -27.07 -22.10
N TRP A 55 12.80 -26.87 -21.89
CA TRP A 55 13.43 -25.54 -21.80
C TRP A 55 13.31 -24.74 -23.10
N LEU A 56 13.37 -25.41 -24.23
CA LEU A 56 13.24 -24.81 -25.58
C LEU A 56 11.84 -25.04 -26.18
N SER A 57 11.06 -25.92 -25.58
CA SER A 57 9.72 -26.25 -26.06
C SER A 57 8.72 -25.15 -25.67
N LYS A 58 7.82 -24.85 -26.57
CA LYS A 58 6.64 -24.00 -26.29
C LYS A 58 5.51 -24.79 -25.62
N THR A 59 5.65 -26.09 -25.48
CA THR A 59 4.66 -26.95 -24.81
C THR A 59 4.79 -26.77 -23.30
N ARG A 60 3.67 -26.80 -22.61
CA ARG A 60 3.59 -26.73 -21.15
C ARG A 60 3.13 -28.04 -20.53
N GLU A 61 3.13 -29.11 -21.31
CA GLU A 61 2.64 -30.41 -20.90
C GLU A 61 3.33 -30.90 -19.63
N GLY A 62 2.55 -31.42 -18.69
CA GLY A 62 3.04 -31.91 -17.40
C GLY A 62 3.57 -30.85 -16.43
N ASN A 63 3.57 -29.54 -16.80
CA ASN A 63 4.05 -28.49 -15.94
C ASN A 63 2.96 -27.99 -15.00
N THR A 64 3.39 -27.57 -13.81
CA THR A 64 2.62 -26.81 -12.82
C THR A 64 3.27 -25.45 -12.58
N ALA A 65 2.54 -24.54 -11.96
CA ALA A 65 3.07 -23.24 -11.54
C ALA A 65 2.56 -22.88 -10.15
N HIS A 66 3.41 -22.27 -9.33
CA HIS A 66 3.02 -21.62 -8.07
C HIS A 66 2.59 -20.18 -8.38
N VAL A 67 1.34 -19.86 -8.09
CA VAL A 67 0.69 -18.60 -8.51
C VAL A 67 -0.15 -18.00 -7.40
N ASP A 68 -0.49 -16.72 -7.58
CA ASP A 68 -1.45 -15.99 -6.73
C ASP A 68 -1.04 -15.95 -5.23
N HIS A 69 0.24 -16.08 -4.92
CA HIS A 69 0.78 -15.89 -3.58
C HIS A 69 1.08 -14.41 -3.30
N ALA A 70 1.13 -14.03 -2.03
CA ALA A 70 1.70 -12.77 -1.59
C ALA A 70 3.22 -12.90 -1.40
N ASN A 71 3.98 -11.82 -1.61
CA ASN A 71 5.40 -11.73 -1.26
C ASN A 71 5.57 -10.80 -0.05
N VAL A 72 6.38 -11.19 0.92
CA VAL A 72 6.50 -10.49 2.20
C VAL A 72 7.96 -10.27 2.57
N LEU A 73 8.36 -9.01 2.65
CA LEU A 73 9.60 -8.60 3.31
C LEU A 73 9.30 -8.33 4.79
N TYR A 74 10.05 -8.92 5.71
CA TYR A 74 9.87 -8.62 7.13
C TYR A 74 11.16 -8.16 7.80
N GLN A 75 10.99 -7.31 8.82
CA GLN A 75 12.07 -6.83 9.67
C GLN A 75 11.60 -6.81 11.14
N ILE A 76 12.44 -7.34 12.02
CA ILE A 76 12.21 -7.38 13.47
C ILE A 76 13.24 -6.47 14.13
N PRO A 77 12.80 -5.42 14.86
CA PRO A 77 13.73 -4.52 15.54
C PRO A 77 14.43 -5.23 16.70
N ALA A 78 15.64 -4.79 17.03
CA ALA A 78 16.40 -5.36 18.14
C ALA A 78 15.68 -5.25 19.50
N LYS A 79 14.84 -4.24 19.64
CA LYS A 79 13.98 -4.01 20.83
C LYS A 79 12.52 -4.09 20.44
N GLU A 80 12.03 -5.30 20.24
CA GLU A 80 10.62 -5.57 19.97
C GLU A 80 9.77 -5.40 21.24
N LYS A 81 8.71 -4.56 21.17
CA LYS A 81 7.94 -4.17 22.37
C LYS A 81 6.44 -4.35 22.23
N ALA A 82 5.91 -4.39 21.01
CA ALA A 82 4.49 -4.28 20.73
C ALA A 82 4.05 -5.23 19.60
N SER A 83 2.76 -5.28 19.32
CA SER A 83 2.21 -6.05 18.18
C SER A 83 2.92 -5.68 16.88
N PRO A 84 3.26 -6.68 16.02
CA PRO A 84 3.83 -6.42 14.71
C PRO A 84 2.82 -5.66 13.83
N VAL A 85 3.30 -5.04 12.78
CA VAL A 85 2.48 -4.37 11.77
C VAL A 85 2.63 -5.08 10.43
N VAL A 86 1.51 -5.45 9.82
CA VAL A 86 1.44 -5.92 8.43
C VAL A 86 0.92 -4.78 7.57
N PHE A 87 1.68 -4.35 6.58
CA PHE A 87 1.34 -3.26 5.67
C PHE A 87 0.91 -3.78 4.30
N LEU A 88 -0.29 -3.41 3.85
CA LEU A 88 -0.85 -3.76 2.56
C LEU A 88 -1.13 -2.50 1.73
N HIS A 89 -0.51 -2.44 0.55
CA HIS A 89 -0.65 -1.33 -0.40
C HIS A 89 -1.97 -1.36 -1.20
N GLY A 90 -2.24 -0.29 -1.95
CA GLY A 90 -3.40 -0.14 -2.83
C GLY A 90 -3.12 -0.53 -4.29
N TYR A 91 -4.05 -0.11 -5.16
CA TYR A 91 -3.97 -0.30 -6.60
C TYR A 91 -2.72 0.37 -7.19
N GLY A 92 -2.10 -0.29 -8.16
CA GLY A 92 -0.92 0.23 -8.87
C GLY A 92 0.29 0.52 -7.99
N GLN A 93 0.35 -0.04 -6.80
CA GLN A 93 1.43 0.16 -5.84
C GLN A 93 2.11 -1.16 -5.46
N SER A 94 3.16 -1.04 -4.66
CA SER A 94 3.87 -2.13 -4.01
C SER A 94 4.18 -1.75 -2.55
N ARG A 95 4.81 -2.66 -1.82
CA ARG A 95 5.32 -2.41 -0.46
C ARG A 95 6.24 -1.18 -0.36
N MET A 96 6.86 -0.75 -1.47
CA MET A 96 7.76 0.40 -1.51
C MET A 96 7.13 1.67 -0.93
N GLY A 97 5.83 1.89 -1.17
CA GLY A 97 5.11 3.05 -0.65
C GLY A 97 5.11 3.18 0.87
N TRP A 98 5.29 2.09 1.61
CA TRP A 98 5.40 2.09 3.07
C TRP A 98 6.83 2.28 3.58
N MET A 99 7.84 2.01 2.73
CA MET A 99 9.25 1.99 3.12
C MET A 99 9.90 3.37 3.04
N THR A 100 9.47 4.19 2.09
CA THR A 100 10.05 5.51 1.86
C THR A 100 8.99 6.50 1.39
N THR A 101 9.29 7.79 1.54
CA THR A 101 8.52 8.86 0.92
C THR A 101 9.15 9.28 -0.42
N PRO A 102 8.42 9.92 -1.33
CA PRO A 102 8.95 10.36 -2.62
C PRO A 102 10.16 11.31 -2.52
N ASP A 103 10.27 12.03 -1.41
CA ASP A 103 11.39 12.94 -1.11
C ASP A 103 12.47 12.29 -0.21
N GLY A 104 12.47 10.95 -0.08
CA GLY A 104 13.53 10.17 0.57
C GLY A 104 13.54 10.19 2.09
N ARG A 105 12.45 10.64 2.73
CA ARG A 105 12.29 10.53 4.19
C ARG A 105 11.86 9.11 4.59
N GLU A 106 11.92 8.81 5.87
CA GLU A 106 11.46 7.55 6.44
C GLU A 106 9.96 7.34 6.19
N GLY A 107 9.62 6.17 5.66
CA GLY A 107 8.25 5.70 5.53
C GLY A 107 7.66 5.20 6.87
N TRP A 108 6.41 4.79 6.84
CA TRP A 108 5.74 4.27 8.04
C TRP A 108 6.37 2.97 8.56
N SER A 109 7.01 2.17 7.72
CA SER A 109 7.74 0.98 8.16
C SER A 109 8.91 1.32 9.09
N ASP A 110 9.71 2.32 8.74
CA ASP A 110 10.82 2.76 9.58
C ASP A 110 10.32 3.35 10.90
N ILE A 111 9.24 4.13 10.84
CA ILE A 111 8.60 4.70 12.03
C ILE A 111 8.09 3.60 12.97
N ALA A 112 7.47 2.54 12.42
CA ALA A 112 7.01 1.39 13.19
C ALA A 112 8.19 0.63 13.84
N LEU A 113 9.28 0.40 13.11
CA LEU A 113 10.50 -0.21 13.64
C LEU A 113 11.10 0.60 14.79
N ARG A 114 11.11 1.94 14.68
CA ARG A 114 11.57 2.84 15.76
C ARG A 114 10.70 2.75 16.99
N ASN A 115 9.41 2.49 16.84
CA ASN A 115 8.47 2.25 17.92
C ASN A 115 8.57 0.85 18.52
N GLY A 116 9.48 0.01 18.02
CA GLY A 116 9.68 -1.36 18.51
C GLY A 116 8.68 -2.36 17.98
N ARG A 117 8.08 -2.11 16.81
CA ARG A 117 7.18 -3.03 16.12
C ARG A 117 7.93 -3.77 15.01
N ALA A 118 7.80 -5.07 14.95
CA ALA A 118 8.18 -5.81 13.76
C ALA A 118 7.29 -5.39 12.59
N VAL A 119 7.83 -5.34 11.38
CA VAL A 119 7.09 -4.96 10.18
C VAL A 119 7.10 -6.09 9.16
N PHE A 120 5.97 -6.26 8.50
CA PHE A 120 5.75 -7.16 7.38
C PHE A 120 5.20 -6.35 6.22
N LEU A 121 5.97 -6.20 5.18
CA LEU A 121 5.73 -5.35 4.03
C LEU A 121 5.31 -6.24 2.86
N VAL A 122 4.06 -6.14 2.47
CA VAL A 122 3.42 -7.11 1.58
C VAL A 122 3.26 -6.53 0.18
N ASP A 123 3.70 -7.30 -0.82
CA ASP A 123 3.16 -7.20 -2.17
C ASP A 123 2.01 -8.21 -2.28
N GLN A 124 0.80 -7.71 -2.53
CA GLN A 124 -0.39 -8.55 -2.66
C GLN A 124 -0.33 -9.38 -3.95
N PRO A 125 -1.07 -10.50 -4.05
CA PRO A 125 -1.08 -11.33 -5.25
C PRO A 125 -1.26 -10.52 -6.52
N ARG A 126 -0.56 -10.90 -7.59
CA ARG A 126 -0.60 -10.23 -8.90
C ARG A 126 -0.10 -8.78 -8.90
N ARG A 127 0.74 -8.41 -7.91
CA ARG A 127 1.31 -7.06 -7.75
C ARG A 127 2.77 -7.14 -7.34
N GLY A 128 3.57 -6.14 -7.73
CA GLY A 128 4.96 -6.03 -7.31
C GLY A 128 5.76 -7.32 -7.56
N GLU A 129 6.51 -7.78 -6.55
CA GLU A 129 7.26 -9.04 -6.61
C GLU A 129 6.38 -10.31 -6.51
N ALA A 130 5.09 -10.16 -6.22
CA ALA A 130 4.11 -11.24 -6.20
C ALA A 130 3.36 -11.38 -7.54
N GLY A 131 4.04 -11.17 -8.65
CA GLY A 131 3.46 -11.05 -9.98
C GLY A 131 2.96 -12.35 -10.62
N SER A 132 3.24 -13.53 -10.06
CA SER A 132 2.73 -14.80 -10.60
C SER A 132 1.21 -14.87 -10.51
N THR A 133 0.56 -15.33 -11.60
CA THR A 133 -0.90 -15.33 -11.71
C THR A 133 -1.45 -16.60 -12.36
N SER A 134 -2.63 -17.06 -11.89
CA SER A 134 -3.37 -18.18 -12.49
C SER A 134 -4.25 -17.75 -13.67
N VAL A 135 -4.45 -16.46 -13.89
CA VAL A 135 -5.29 -15.94 -14.98
C VAL A 135 -4.45 -15.50 -16.17
N MET A 136 -5.02 -15.57 -17.36
CA MET A 136 -4.35 -15.06 -18.55
C MET A 136 -4.17 -13.54 -18.45
N THR A 137 -2.97 -13.09 -18.80
CA THR A 137 -2.57 -11.69 -18.73
C THR A 137 -2.68 -10.95 -20.05
N SER A 138 -3.48 -11.46 -20.99
CA SER A 138 -3.68 -10.77 -22.27
C SER A 138 -4.18 -9.35 -22.03
N GLY A 139 -3.37 -8.35 -22.35
CA GLY A 139 -3.66 -6.95 -22.11
C GLY A 139 -3.13 -6.37 -20.79
N PHE A 140 -2.45 -7.15 -19.95
CA PHE A 140 -1.92 -6.68 -18.67
C PHE A 140 -0.43 -6.29 -18.67
N ILE A 141 0.28 -6.63 -19.72
CA ILE A 141 1.65 -6.11 -19.84
C ILE A 141 1.50 -4.69 -20.35
N ASP A 142 1.55 -3.79 -19.39
CA ASP A 142 1.53 -2.39 -19.67
C ASP A 142 2.87 -1.97 -20.28
N THR A 143 2.89 -1.94 -21.57
CA THR A 143 3.75 -1.01 -22.23
C THR A 143 2.91 0.24 -22.48
N PHE A 144 3.33 1.38 -21.98
CA PHE A 144 2.73 2.68 -22.32
C PHE A 144 2.64 2.93 -23.85
N ALA A 145 3.19 2.03 -24.65
CA ALA A 145 3.03 1.97 -26.09
C ALA A 145 1.60 1.56 -26.49
N ASP A 146 0.94 0.69 -25.72
CA ASP A 146 -0.47 0.37 -25.90
C ASP A 146 -1.33 1.20 -24.95
N ARG A 147 -1.67 2.41 -25.38
CA ARG A 147 -2.51 3.36 -24.62
C ARG A 147 -3.98 2.94 -24.51
N THR A 148 -4.33 1.77 -25.00
CA THR A 148 -5.67 1.18 -24.85
C THR A 148 -5.78 0.35 -23.56
N ASN A 149 -4.68 0.17 -22.81
CA ASN A 149 -4.66 -0.61 -21.59
C ASN A 149 -5.20 0.21 -20.42
N GLU A 150 -6.34 -0.19 -19.88
CA GLU A 150 -7.03 0.47 -18.77
C GLU A 150 -6.42 0.17 -17.39
N TYR A 151 -5.36 -0.63 -17.30
CA TYR A 151 -4.87 -1.19 -16.04
C TYR A 151 -3.79 -0.39 -15.33
N LEU A 152 -3.19 0.57 -15.99
CA LEU A 152 -2.32 1.55 -15.35
C LEU A 152 -2.72 2.94 -15.86
N PRO A 153 -3.43 3.75 -15.05
CA PRO A 153 -3.75 5.11 -15.43
C PRO A 153 -2.45 5.91 -15.59
N GLY A 154 -2.40 6.80 -16.59
CA GLY A 154 -1.28 7.71 -16.73
C GLY A 154 -1.10 8.62 -15.52
N ASP A 155 0.06 9.24 -15.40
CA ASP A 155 0.44 10.11 -14.29
C ASP A 155 -0.61 11.18 -13.96
N GLN A 156 -1.24 11.78 -14.98
CA GLN A 156 -2.22 12.84 -14.82
C GLN A 156 -3.50 12.32 -14.15
N ALA A 157 -4.00 11.16 -14.59
CA ALA A 157 -5.18 10.55 -13.99
C ALA A 157 -4.91 10.14 -12.54
N TRP A 158 -3.74 9.57 -12.28
CA TRP A 158 -3.27 9.22 -10.93
C TRP A 158 -3.24 10.44 -10.01
N TYR A 159 -2.61 11.53 -10.50
CA TYR A 159 -2.46 12.79 -9.78
C TYR A 159 -3.79 13.40 -9.37
N THR A 160 -4.71 13.50 -10.32
CA THR A 160 -6.04 14.10 -10.13
C THR A 160 -6.94 13.22 -9.26
N HIS A 161 -7.01 11.92 -9.58
CA HIS A 161 -7.93 11.00 -8.88
C HIS A 161 -7.61 10.88 -7.40
N PHE A 162 -6.34 10.94 -7.04
CA PHE A 162 -5.89 10.79 -5.66
C PHE A 162 -5.65 12.10 -4.92
N ARG A 163 -6.18 13.19 -5.44
CA ARG A 163 -6.27 14.49 -4.75
C ARG A 163 -4.92 15.13 -4.40
N ILE A 164 -3.88 14.89 -5.21
CA ILE A 164 -2.60 15.59 -5.06
C ILE A 164 -2.73 17.01 -5.60
N GLY A 165 -3.42 17.16 -6.71
CA GLY A 165 -3.72 18.42 -7.37
C GLY A 165 -4.64 18.20 -8.55
N ARG A 166 -4.99 19.27 -9.26
CA ARG A 166 -5.88 19.22 -10.42
C ARG A 166 -5.14 18.71 -11.66
N VAL A 167 -3.95 19.23 -11.89
CA VAL A 167 -3.05 18.84 -13.00
C VAL A 167 -1.62 18.95 -12.53
N ALA A 168 -0.83 17.90 -12.74
CA ALA A 168 0.60 17.92 -12.42
C ALA A 168 1.34 19.02 -13.21
N PRO A 169 2.29 19.74 -12.60
CA PRO A 169 2.82 19.61 -11.24
C PRO A 169 2.08 20.44 -10.19
N GLY A 170 0.94 21.09 -10.54
CA GLY A 170 0.19 21.96 -9.66
C GLY A 170 -0.52 21.20 -8.55
N ARG A 171 -0.21 21.52 -7.31
CA ARG A 171 -0.82 20.92 -6.11
C ARG A 171 -1.96 21.77 -5.59
N TYR A 172 -2.84 21.16 -4.80
CA TYR A 172 -3.84 21.94 -4.05
C TYR A 172 -3.17 22.80 -2.97
N ASP A 173 -3.81 23.91 -2.61
CA ASP A 173 -3.32 24.83 -1.59
C ASP A 173 -3.16 24.09 -0.25
N GLY A 174 -2.04 24.33 0.43
CA GLY A 174 -1.73 23.70 1.70
C GLY A 174 -1.30 22.24 1.62
N SER A 175 -1.10 21.69 0.41
CA SER A 175 -0.74 20.29 0.20
C SER A 175 0.49 19.84 1.00
N GLN A 176 0.35 18.70 1.65
CA GLN A 176 1.44 18.00 2.32
C GLN A 176 2.25 17.10 1.37
N PHE A 177 1.82 16.95 0.12
CA PHE A 177 2.59 16.19 -0.86
C PHE A 177 3.99 16.80 -1.06
N PRO A 178 5.06 15.98 -1.11
CA PRO A 178 6.43 16.49 -1.24
C PRO A 178 6.63 17.39 -2.46
N GLU A 179 7.50 18.39 -2.31
CA GLU A 179 7.76 19.38 -3.33
C GLU A 179 8.91 18.98 -4.25
N GLY A 180 8.93 19.59 -5.44
CA GLY A 180 9.99 19.41 -6.42
C GLY A 180 9.69 18.32 -7.44
N GLU A 181 10.32 18.47 -8.59
CA GLU A 181 10.16 17.58 -9.74
C GLU A 181 10.64 16.16 -9.41
N GLU A 182 11.76 16.03 -8.71
CA GLU A 182 12.31 14.70 -8.38
C GLU A 182 11.40 13.93 -7.44
N ALA A 183 10.80 14.56 -6.43
CA ALA A 183 9.83 13.92 -5.56
C ALA A 183 8.60 13.43 -6.35
N GLN A 184 8.11 14.24 -7.28
CA GLN A 184 7.02 13.83 -8.17
C GLN A 184 7.42 12.65 -9.07
N ASN A 185 8.62 12.69 -9.66
CA ASN A 185 9.14 11.61 -10.48
C ASN A 185 9.32 10.32 -9.67
N GLN A 186 9.83 10.39 -8.44
CA GLN A 186 9.94 9.24 -7.55
C GLN A 186 8.58 8.67 -7.18
N PHE A 187 7.58 9.50 -6.96
CA PHE A 187 6.22 9.05 -6.71
C PHE A 187 5.63 8.27 -7.89
N PHE A 188 5.75 8.79 -9.10
CA PHE A 188 5.23 8.11 -10.29
C PHE A 188 6.00 6.81 -10.61
N ARG A 189 7.31 6.76 -10.37
CA ARG A 189 8.13 5.55 -10.54
C ARG A 189 7.78 4.43 -9.55
N GLN A 190 7.01 4.71 -8.50
CA GLN A 190 6.50 3.68 -7.58
C GLN A 190 5.29 2.93 -8.14
N MET A 191 4.68 3.42 -9.21
CA MET A 191 3.56 2.72 -9.83
C MET A 191 4.01 1.36 -10.36
N THR A 192 3.26 0.33 -9.98
CA THR A 192 3.56 -1.06 -10.31
C THR A 192 2.40 -1.64 -11.10
N PRO A 193 2.66 -2.21 -12.30
CA PRO A 193 1.60 -2.81 -13.10
C PRO A 193 0.99 -4.02 -12.41
N ASN A 194 -0.30 -4.22 -12.66
CA ASN A 194 -0.99 -5.44 -12.28
C ASN A 194 -0.67 -6.55 -13.27
N THR A 195 -0.40 -7.76 -12.79
CA THR A 195 -0.12 -8.92 -13.63
C THR A 195 -1.31 -9.85 -13.80
N GLY A 196 -2.45 -9.50 -13.23
CA GLY A 196 -3.68 -10.25 -13.34
C GLY A 196 -4.86 -9.49 -12.75
N ALA A 197 -6.07 -9.97 -13.03
CA ALA A 197 -7.32 -9.39 -12.55
C ALA A 197 -7.37 -9.32 -11.02
N TYR A 198 -8.07 -8.29 -10.53
CA TYR A 198 -8.32 -8.13 -9.11
C TYR A 198 -9.37 -9.13 -8.63
N ASP A 199 -9.07 -9.83 -7.54
CA ASP A 199 -9.97 -10.78 -6.88
C ASP A 199 -9.83 -10.63 -5.36
N GLU A 200 -10.81 -9.98 -4.74
CA GLU A 200 -10.79 -9.65 -3.31
C GLU A 200 -10.70 -10.90 -2.43
N LYS A 201 -11.41 -11.98 -2.80
CA LYS A 201 -11.46 -13.21 -1.99
C LYS A 201 -10.15 -13.97 -2.07
N LEU A 202 -9.62 -14.14 -3.27
CA LEU A 202 -8.33 -14.79 -3.50
C LEU A 202 -7.22 -14.03 -2.77
N PHE A 203 -7.20 -12.71 -2.89
CA PHE A 203 -6.20 -11.89 -2.20
C PHE A 203 -6.39 -11.94 -0.69
N GLY A 204 -7.64 -11.87 -0.20
CA GLY A 204 -7.97 -12.01 1.22
C GLY A 204 -7.51 -13.34 1.81
N ALA A 205 -7.64 -14.44 1.07
CA ALA A 205 -7.13 -15.75 1.50
C ALA A 205 -5.60 -15.74 1.63
N ALA A 206 -4.87 -15.23 0.62
CA ALA A 206 -3.41 -15.13 0.70
C ALA A 206 -2.95 -14.22 1.86
N LEU A 207 -3.66 -13.11 2.11
CA LEU A 207 -3.35 -12.20 3.22
C LEU A 207 -3.69 -12.80 4.59
N SER A 208 -4.66 -13.71 4.68
CA SER A 208 -4.94 -14.48 5.90
C SER A 208 -3.74 -15.35 6.29
N GLU A 209 -3.12 -15.99 5.30
CA GLU A 209 -1.88 -16.75 5.52
C GLU A 209 -0.71 -15.83 5.93
N VAL A 210 -0.59 -14.64 5.33
CA VAL A 210 0.42 -13.64 5.75
C VAL A 210 0.26 -13.27 7.22
N LEU A 211 -0.97 -13.01 7.69
CA LEU A 211 -1.23 -12.72 9.11
C LEU A 211 -0.87 -13.92 10.00
N SER A 212 -1.19 -15.13 9.57
CA SER A 212 -0.83 -16.37 10.26
C SER A 212 0.69 -16.53 10.38
N ASP A 213 1.41 -16.36 9.27
CA ASP A 213 2.87 -16.48 9.26
C ASP A 213 3.55 -15.38 10.08
N SER A 214 3.04 -14.15 10.04
CA SER A 214 3.53 -13.06 10.90
C SER A 214 3.36 -13.39 12.38
N ALA A 215 2.24 -14.00 12.76
CA ALA A 215 1.97 -14.45 14.12
C ALA A 215 2.90 -15.62 14.54
N LYS A 216 3.17 -16.57 13.66
CA LYS A 216 4.16 -17.65 13.90
C LYS A 216 5.57 -17.11 14.12
N ILE A 217 5.96 -16.08 13.35
CA ILE A 217 7.31 -15.48 13.43
C ILE A 217 7.49 -14.66 14.72
N THR A 218 6.45 -13.93 15.15
CA THR A 218 6.55 -12.97 16.26
C THR A 218 5.91 -13.46 17.57
N GLY A 219 5.09 -14.51 17.52
CA GLY A 219 4.30 -14.98 18.66
C GLY A 219 3.12 -14.05 19.01
N ARG A 220 2.74 -13.09 18.15
CA ARG A 220 1.74 -12.06 18.43
C ARG A 220 0.82 -11.84 17.24
N LYS A 221 -0.45 -11.48 17.51
CA LYS A 221 -1.37 -10.98 16.49
C LYS A 221 -0.88 -9.64 15.95
N ALA A 222 -1.12 -9.40 14.66
CA ALA A 222 -0.65 -8.21 13.97
C ALA A 222 -1.67 -7.08 13.94
N VAL A 223 -1.19 -5.84 14.00
CA VAL A 223 -1.92 -4.67 13.53
C VAL A 223 -1.88 -4.72 12.00
N TYR A 224 -3.03 -4.72 11.37
CA TYR A 224 -3.14 -4.75 9.92
C TYR A 224 -3.39 -3.34 9.39
N VAL A 225 -2.45 -2.79 8.65
CA VAL A 225 -2.53 -1.47 8.01
C VAL A 225 -2.77 -1.66 6.54
N THR A 226 -3.91 -1.22 6.04
CA THR A 226 -4.31 -1.35 4.65
C THR A 226 -4.51 0.01 4.00
N HIS A 227 -4.31 0.08 2.68
CA HIS A 227 -4.53 1.29 1.91
C HIS A 227 -5.39 1.03 0.67
N SER A 228 -6.37 1.90 0.41
CA SER A 228 -7.10 1.99 -0.85
C SER A 228 -7.74 0.65 -1.27
N GLN A 229 -7.40 0.10 -2.44
CA GLN A 229 -7.83 -1.21 -2.92
C GLN A 229 -7.46 -2.32 -1.92
N GLY A 230 -6.29 -2.24 -1.28
CA GLY A 230 -5.91 -3.15 -0.20
C GLY A 230 -6.84 -3.10 1.01
N GLY A 231 -7.53 -1.98 1.24
CA GLY A 231 -8.58 -1.87 2.26
C GLY A 231 -9.75 -2.81 1.97
N ARG A 232 -10.17 -2.95 0.71
CA ARG A 232 -11.21 -3.92 0.32
C ARG A 232 -10.77 -5.35 0.55
N VAL A 233 -9.52 -5.67 0.21
CA VAL A 233 -8.90 -6.98 0.51
C VAL A 233 -8.87 -7.23 2.04
N GLY A 234 -8.59 -6.19 2.81
CA GLY A 234 -8.57 -6.24 4.28
C GLY A 234 -9.85 -6.79 4.88
N TRP A 235 -11.01 -6.44 4.33
CA TRP A 235 -12.30 -6.94 4.79
C TRP A 235 -12.53 -8.43 4.47
N GLN A 236 -11.87 -8.98 3.46
CA GLN A 236 -11.93 -10.40 3.11
C GLN A 236 -10.95 -11.27 3.93
N THR A 237 -9.96 -10.64 4.56
CA THR A 237 -8.92 -11.33 5.34
C THR A 237 -9.49 -11.92 6.63
N ASP A 238 -8.98 -13.09 7.06
CA ASP A 238 -9.32 -13.70 8.34
C ASP A 238 -8.81 -12.85 9.51
N VAL A 239 -9.62 -12.76 10.55
CA VAL A 239 -9.38 -11.93 11.73
C VAL A 239 -8.65 -12.65 12.87
N GLN A 240 -8.44 -13.98 12.76
CA GLN A 240 -7.89 -14.80 13.86
C GLN A 240 -6.53 -14.28 14.36
N ASN A 241 -5.67 -13.85 13.45
CA ASN A 241 -4.33 -13.32 13.75
C ASN A 241 -4.24 -11.80 13.66
N MET A 242 -5.38 -11.11 13.63
CA MET A 242 -5.48 -9.66 13.60
C MET A 242 -5.68 -9.11 15.00
N ALA A 243 -4.87 -8.13 15.41
CA ALA A 243 -4.98 -7.41 16.68
C ALA A 243 -5.81 -6.13 16.55
N ALA A 244 -5.68 -5.45 15.42
CA ALA A 244 -6.43 -4.24 15.06
C ALA A 244 -6.37 -4.03 13.54
N LEU A 245 -7.31 -3.25 13.00
CA LEU A 245 -7.30 -2.80 11.61
C LEU A 245 -7.13 -1.27 11.55
N ILE A 246 -6.15 -0.82 10.76
CA ILE A 246 -5.96 0.58 10.40
C ILE A 246 -6.22 0.68 8.89
N ALA A 247 -7.37 1.19 8.50
CA ALA A 247 -7.76 1.32 7.10
C ALA A 247 -7.52 2.75 6.61
N VAL A 248 -6.45 2.95 5.84
CA VAL A 248 -6.09 4.25 5.27
C VAL A 248 -6.82 4.42 3.94
N GLU A 249 -7.77 5.31 3.90
CA GLU A 249 -8.59 5.60 2.70
C GLU A 249 -9.01 4.32 1.95
N PRO A 250 -9.68 3.37 2.61
CA PRO A 250 -10.07 2.13 1.96
C PRO A 250 -11.00 2.42 0.78
N GLY A 251 -10.95 1.57 -0.24
CA GLY A 251 -11.82 1.69 -1.42
C GLY A 251 -13.30 1.37 -1.13
N GLY A 252 -13.68 1.20 0.12
CA GLY A 252 -15.03 0.95 0.63
C GLY A 252 -15.00 0.24 1.97
N THR A 253 -16.16 0.15 2.61
CA THR A 253 -16.39 -0.58 3.86
C THR A 253 -17.51 -1.60 3.68
N PRO A 254 -17.55 -2.67 4.49
CA PRO A 254 -18.66 -3.62 4.47
C PRO A 254 -19.99 -2.96 4.81
N ALA A 255 -21.07 -3.41 4.21
CA ALA A 255 -22.41 -3.01 4.64
C ALA A 255 -22.72 -3.56 6.04
N ALA A 256 -23.43 -2.79 6.86
CA ALA A 256 -23.88 -3.22 8.16
C ALA A 256 -24.66 -4.55 8.05
N GLY A 257 -24.34 -5.49 8.93
CA GLY A 257 -24.96 -6.83 8.94
C GLY A 257 -24.45 -7.81 7.86
N SER A 258 -23.53 -7.42 6.99
CA SER A 258 -22.90 -8.34 6.03
C SER A 258 -22.04 -9.41 6.72
N ALA A 259 -21.61 -10.43 6.00
CA ALA A 259 -20.76 -11.49 6.55
C ALA A 259 -19.42 -10.93 7.03
N GLU A 260 -18.81 -10.04 6.24
CA GLU A 260 -17.57 -9.36 6.59
C GLU A 260 -17.73 -8.50 7.84
N TYR A 261 -18.79 -7.70 7.91
CA TYR A 261 -19.11 -6.90 9.10
C TYR A 261 -19.22 -7.77 10.36
N LYS A 262 -20.01 -8.83 10.31
CA LYS A 262 -20.23 -9.75 11.45
C LYS A 262 -18.93 -10.42 11.88
N LYS A 263 -18.11 -10.87 10.94
CA LYS A 263 -16.79 -11.48 11.22
C LYS A 263 -15.90 -10.58 12.08
N PHE A 264 -15.81 -9.30 11.73
CA PHE A 264 -15.02 -8.33 12.50
C PHE A 264 -15.65 -8.00 13.86
N LEU A 265 -16.97 -7.86 13.92
CA LEU A 265 -17.72 -7.57 15.14
C LEU A 265 -17.60 -8.71 16.16
N GLU A 266 -17.82 -9.94 15.75
CA GLU A 266 -17.73 -11.13 16.60
C GLU A 266 -16.31 -11.32 17.16
N ALA A 267 -15.29 -11.05 16.35
CA ALA A 267 -13.90 -11.07 16.78
C ALA A 267 -13.49 -9.85 17.61
N LYS A 268 -14.36 -8.86 17.75
CA LYS A 268 -14.13 -7.59 18.48
C LYS A 268 -12.85 -6.88 18.01
N ILE A 269 -12.62 -6.85 16.70
CA ILE A 269 -11.45 -6.19 16.14
C ILE A 269 -11.61 -4.66 16.29
N PRO A 270 -10.74 -3.97 17.07
CA PRO A 270 -10.73 -2.53 17.12
C PRO A 270 -10.19 -1.97 15.80
N MET A 271 -10.78 -0.87 15.32
CA MET A 271 -10.38 -0.30 14.05
C MET A 271 -10.44 1.21 14.00
N VAL A 272 -9.61 1.77 13.13
CA VAL A 272 -9.71 3.17 12.71
C VAL A 272 -9.65 3.25 11.20
N VAL A 273 -10.58 4.00 10.62
CA VAL A 273 -10.59 4.35 9.19
C VAL A 273 -10.16 5.80 9.06
N ILE A 274 -9.17 6.08 8.23
CA ILE A 274 -8.54 7.40 8.15
C ILE A 274 -8.75 7.98 6.75
N PHE A 275 -9.23 9.22 6.68
CA PHE A 275 -9.39 9.99 5.45
C PHE A 275 -8.57 11.28 5.49
N GLY A 276 -7.98 11.64 4.35
CA GLY A 276 -7.24 12.88 4.16
C GLY A 276 -8.13 14.09 3.89
N ASP A 277 -7.55 15.06 3.23
CA ASP A 277 -8.17 16.34 2.86
C ASP A 277 -8.70 16.34 1.42
N TYR A 278 -9.22 17.47 0.98
CA TYR A 278 -9.76 17.72 -0.37
C TYR A 278 -10.95 16.81 -0.74
N ILE A 279 -11.70 16.36 0.25
CA ILE A 279 -12.94 15.59 0.08
C ILE A 279 -14.15 16.52 0.12
N ASP A 280 -14.30 17.35 1.17
CA ASP A 280 -15.41 18.30 1.29
C ASP A 280 -15.12 19.63 0.56
N ASN A 281 -13.87 20.07 0.54
CA ASN A 281 -13.38 21.30 -0.08
C ASN A 281 -12.65 21.11 -1.41
N GLY A 282 -12.65 19.88 -1.95
CA GLY A 282 -12.08 19.58 -3.26
C GLY A 282 -12.95 20.13 -4.41
N PRO A 283 -12.39 20.21 -5.64
CA PRO A 283 -13.13 20.71 -6.79
C PRO A 283 -14.35 19.84 -7.10
N SER A 284 -15.55 20.46 -7.14
CA SER A 284 -16.81 19.75 -7.36
C SER A 284 -17.00 19.23 -8.79
N ASP A 285 -16.25 19.73 -9.74
CA ASP A 285 -16.25 19.34 -11.15
C ASP A 285 -15.30 18.14 -11.44
N ILE A 286 -14.59 17.66 -10.43
CA ILE A 286 -13.74 16.46 -10.54
C ILE A 286 -14.46 15.25 -9.94
N HIS A 287 -14.68 14.23 -10.78
CA HIS A 287 -15.42 13.02 -10.38
C HIS A 287 -14.87 12.36 -9.11
N SER A 288 -13.55 12.33 -8.94
CA SER A 288 -12.93 11.72 -7.76
C SER A 288 -13.27 12.39 -6.44
N THR A 289 -13.61 13.69 -6.43
CA THR A 289 -14.07 14.39 -5.22
C THR A 289 -15.37 13.77 -4.70
N ALA A 290 -16.35 13.60 -5.57
CA ALA A 290 -17.63 12.97 -5.23
C ALA A 290 -17.45 11.48 -4.85
N PHE A 291 -16.57 10.77 -5.56
CA PHE A 291 -16.25 9.37 -5.27
C PHE A 291 -15.70 9.21 -3.84
N TRP A 292 -14.64 9.95 -3.48
CA TRP A 292 -14.03 9.84 -2.14
C TRP A 292 -14.93 10.33 -1.03
N LYS A 293 -15.79 11.33 -1.32
CA LYS A 293 -16.82 11.76 -0.37
C LYS A 293 -17.79 10.62 -0.07
N ASN A 294 -18.29 9.93 -1.08
CA ASN A 294 -19.20 8.80 -0.90
C ASN A 294 -18.52 7.66 -0.12
N VAL A 295 -17.26 7.34 -0.41
CA VAL A 295 -16.51 6.30 0.32
C VAL A 295 -16.33 6.67 1.79
N ARG A 296 -16.01 7.92 2.10
CA ARG A 296 -15.91 8.41 3.48
C ARG A 296 -17.25 8.35 4.21
N ASP A 297 -18.31 8.78 3.55
CA ASP A 297 -19.65 8.81 4.15
C ASP A 297 -20.13 7.38 4.46
N GLN A 298 -19.82 6.38 3.60
CA GLN A 298 -20.03 4.95 3.88
C GLN A 298 -19.22 4.47 5.09
N ALA A 299 -18.00 4.94 5.26
CA ALA A 299 -17.18 4.57 6.41
C ALA A 299 -17.72 5.17 7.72
N LEU A 300 -18.28 6.37 7.67
CA LEU A 300 -18.96 6.98 8.82
C LEU A 300 -20.20 6.17 9.24
N ASP A 301 -21.04 5.81 8.28
CA ASP A 301 -22.22 4.94 8.50
C ASP A 301 -21.81 3.58 9.05
N PHE A 302 -20.83 2.92 8.43
CA PHE A 302 -20.27 1.66 8.92
C PHE A 302 -19.83 1.75 10.39
N ALA A 303 -19.05 2.79 10.74
CA ALA A 303 -18.52 2.93 12.09
C ALA A 303 -19.62 3.25 13.13
N GLU A 304 -20.67 3.98 12.73
CA GLU A 304 -21.84 4.25 13.57
C GLU A 304 -22.55 2.94 13.93
N HIS A 305 -22.89 2.12 12.93
CA HIS A 305 -23.51 0.81 13.14
C HIS A 305 -22.62 -0.13 13.95
N TYR A 306 -21.32 -0.18 13.61
CA TYR A 306 -20.37 -1.05 14.31
C TYR A 306 -20.27 -0.73 15.81
N ARG A 307 -20.29 0.55 16.18
CA ARG A 307 -20.33 0.99 17.59
C ARG A 307 -21.67 0.69 18.25
N ALA A 308 -22.79 0.88 17.54
CA ALA A 308 -24.12 0.57 18.04
C ALA A 308 -24.26 -0.93 18.37
N ASP A 309 -23.62 -1.79 17.60
CA ASP A 309 -23.57 -3.23 17.80
C ASP A 309 -22.49 -3.68 18.83
N GLY A 310 -21.83 -2.72 19.50
CA GLY A 310 -20.85 -2.99 20.56
C GLY A 310 -19.41 -3.19 20.08
N GLY A 311 -19.09 -2.85 18.84
CA GLY A 311 -17.73 -2.83 18.30
C GLY A 311 -16.96 -1.55 18.64
N ASP A 312 -15.65 -1.57 18.44
CA ASP A 312 -14.74 -0.43 18.63
C ASP A 312 -14.25 0.07 17.25
N ALA A 313 -14.88 1.11 16.71
CA ALA A 313 -14.54 1.70 15.43
C ALA A 313 -14.51 3.23 15.50
N GLU A 314 -13.45 3.83 14.96
CA GLU A 314 -13.33 5.26 14.78
C GLU A 314 -13.17 5.61 13.30
N VAL A 315 -13.65 6.79 12.90
CA VAL A 315 -13.31 7.38 11.60
C VAL A 315 -12.59 8.69 11.88
N TRP A 316 -11.37 8.78 11.41
CA TRP A 316 -10.57 10.00 11.47
C TRP A 316 -10.65 10.73 10.13
N ASP A 317 -11.43 11.79 10.10
CA ASP A 317 -11.42 12.78 9.03
C ASP A 317 -10.34 13.81 9.41
N LEU A 318 -9.15 13.69 8.83
CA LEU A 318 -7.99 14.49 9.22
C LEU A 318 -8.25 15.98 9.09
N GLN A 319 -8.98 16.40 8.06
CA GLN A 319 -9.36 17.78 7.87
C GLN A 319 -10.19 18.30 9.06
N LYS A 320 -11.18 17.53 9.50
CA LYS A 320 -12.02 17.90 10.66
C LYS A 320 -11.26 17.86 11.98
N MET A 321 -10.16 17.11 12.03
CA MET A 321 -9.22 17.08 13.16
C MET A 321 -8.20 18.24 13.12
N GLY A 322 -8.25 19.13 12.13
CA GLY A 322 -7.29 20.23 11.94
C GLY A 322 -5.96 19.81 11.32
N ILE A 323 -5.87 18.60 10.76
CA ILE A 323 -4.71 18.10 10.03
C ILE A 323 -5.04 18.18 8.55
N THR A 324 -4.56 19.22 7.89
CA THR A 324 -4.95 19.58 6.53
C THR A 324 -3.86 19.31 5.51
N GLY A 325 -4.26 19.25 4.23
CA GLY A 325 -3.35 19.17 3.09
C GLY A 325 -2.95 17.75 2.72
N ASN A 326 -3.50 16.72 3.34
CA ASN A 326 -3.19 15.33 3.02
C ASN A 326 -4.05 14.81 1.86
N SER A 327 -3.37 14.26 0.85
CA SER A 327 -4.02 13.55 -0.25
C SER A 327 -4.34 12.09 0.14
N HIS A 328 -4.63 11.27 -0.86
CA HIS A 328 -4.82 9.83 -0.69
C HIS A 328 -3.56 9.10 -0.14
N PHE A 329 -2.39 9.71 -0.26
CA PHE A 329 -1.09 9.12 0.10
C PHE A 329 -0.47 9.72 1.37
N MET A 330 -1.27 10.01 2.38
CA MET A 330 -0.85 10.64 3.63
C MET A 330 0.37 10.00 4.30
N PHE A 331 0.61 8.72 4.07
CA PHE A 331 1.77 7.99 4.61
C PHE A 331 3.09 8.31 3.87
N GLN A 332 3.03 8.98 2.72
CA GLN A 332 4.18 9.43 1.94
C GLN A 332 4.39 10.95 2.00
N GLU A 333 3.55 11.68 2.71
CA GLU A 333 3.50 13.14 2.73
C GLU A 333 4.35 13.76 3.84
N LYS A 334 4.54 15.10 3.80
CA LYS A 334 5.47 15.81 4.68
C LYS A 334 5.19 15.61 6.18
N ASN A 335 3.93 15.45 6.54
CA ASN A 335 3.48 15.21 7.91
C ASN A 335 3.21 13.72 8.24
N ASN A 336 3.75 12.77 7.47
CA ASN A 336 3.54 11.34 7.66
C ASN A 336 3.86 10.86 9.08
N ARG A 337 4.87 11.44 9.75
CA ARG A 337 5.23 11.15 11.15
C ARG A 337 4.16 11.58 12.14
N GLN A 338 3.47 12.70 11.88
CA GLN A 338 2.38 13.18 12.73
C GLN A 338 1.24 12.16 12.72
N ILE A 339 0.83 11.70 11.54
CA ILE A 339 -0.26 10.73 11.40
C ILE A 339 0.14 9.36 11.98
N ALA A 340 1.35 8.88 11.70
CA ALA A 340 1.87 7.66 12.33
C ALA A 340 1.90 7.78 13.87
N GLY A 341 2.19 8.97 14.41
CA GLY A 341 2.15 9.25 15.85
C GLY A 341 0.76 9.14 16.45
N LEU A 342 -0.27 9.60 15.75
CA LEU A 342 -1.68 9.43 16.16
C LEU A 342 -2.05 7.94 16.20
N ILE A 343 -1.71 7.19 15.16
CA ILE A 343 -1.94 5.74 15.11
C ILE A 343 -1.24 5.04 16.28
N GLU A 344 0.02 5.37 16.52
CA GLU A 344 0.78 4.77 17.62
C GLU A 344 0.17 5.08 18.99
N ASN A 345 -0.32 6.29 19.22
CA ASN A 345 -1.03 6.66 20.45
C ASN A 345 -2.34 5.90 20.61
N TRP A 346 -3.09 5.73 19.51
CA TRP A 346 -4.33 4.96 19.49
C TRP A 346 -4.09 3.49 19.82
N LEU A 347 -3.03 2.89 19.26
CA LEU A 347 -2.62 1.52 19.55
C LEU A 347 -2.19 1.36 21.03
N LYS A 348 -1.37 2.28 21.56
CA LYS A 348 -0.93 2.26 22.96
C LYS A 348 -2.09 2.35 23.94
N ALA A 349 -3.10 3.16 23.66
CA ALA A 349 -4.30 3.26 24.47
C ALA A 349 -5.04 1.91 24.57
N ARG A 350 -4.89 1.03 23.59
CA ARG A 350 -5.45 -0.33 23.51
C ARG A 350 -4.47 -1.43 23.93
N LYS A 351 -3.26 -1.07 24.39
CA LYS A 351 -2.20 -2.00 24.78
C LYS A 351 -1.72 -2.93 23.66
N LEU A 352 -1.76 -2.43 22.44
CA LEU A 352 -1.35 -3.12 21.21
C LEU A 352 0.05 -2.72 20.75
#